data_928af8cc2a047dd83b2c2652cf59f09b
#
_entry.id   928af8cc2a047dd83b2c2652cf59f09b
#
_cell.length_a   1.000
_cell.length_b   1.000
_cell.length_c   1.000
_cell.angle_alpha   90.00
_cell.angle_beta   90.00
_cell.angle_gamma   90.00
#
_symmetry.space_group_name_H-M   'P 1'
#
loop_
_entity.id
_entity.type
_entity.pdbx_description
1 polymer ?
#
loop_
_entity_poly.entity_id
_entity_poly.type
_entity_poly.pdbx_seq_one_letter_code
_entity_poly.pdbx_strand_id
1 'polypeptide(L)'
;MIQSINSMIYSVRHVTTFRYQPAVRESVMEVRLQPRSEANQRCLSFMLDVNPPANITQYSDFTGNTVHHFDIAGSHTEVKVTAQSTVQLQSVPAPRSSEAGDWADLDA
;
A
#
# COMPACT_ATOMS: atom_id res chain seq x y z
N MET A 1 2.49 -27.96 -23.58
CA MET A 1 1.44 -27.56 -23.38
C MET A 1 1.39 -26.31 -22.72
N ILE A 2 0.50 -25.61 -22.92
CA ILE A 2 0.44 -24.39 -22.47
C ILE A 2 -0.24 -24.26 -21.23
N GLN A 3 0.31 -23.58 -20.33
CA GLN A 3 -0.26 -23.40 -19.19
C GLN A 3 -0.88 -22.16 -19.16
N SER A 4 -2.07 -22.03 -18.99
CA SER A 4 -2.74 -20.83 -18.92
C SER A 4 -2.52 -20.23 -17.61
N ILE A 5 -1.84 -19.15 -17.49
CA ILE A 5 -1.65 -18.49 -16.27
C ILE A 5 -2.57 -17.32 -16.26
N ASN A 6 -3.51 -17.32 -15.38
CA ASN A 6 -4.43 -16.21 -15.27
C ASN A 6 -3.79 -15.13 -14.45
N SER A 7 -3.78 -13.95 -14.97
CA SER A 7 -3.29 -12.84 -14.20
C SER A 7 -4.33 -11.75 -14.19
N MET A 8 -4.49 -11.12 -13.08
CA MET A 8 -5.45 -10.04 -12.94
C MET A 8 -4.74 -8.84 -12.41
N ILE A 9 -5.12 -7.69 -12.92
CA ILE A 9 -4.54 -6.44 -12.52
C ILE A 9 -5.60 -5.60 -11.84
N TYR A 10 -5.30 -5.14 -10.64
CA TYR A 10 -6.21 -4.34 -9.87
C TYR A 10 -5.63 -2.97 -9.61
N SER A 11 -6.46 -1.96 -9.66
CA SER A 11 -6.08 -0.63 -9.24
C SER A 11 -6.73 -0.37 -7.91
N VAL A 12 -5.94 0.02 -6.93
CA VAL A 12 -6.44 0.26 -5.60
C VAL A 12 -6.16 1.70 -5.21
N ARG A 13 -7.16 2.38 -4.72
CA ARG A 13 -6.99 3.74 -4.26
C ARG A 13 -7.47 3.81 -2.82
N HIS A 14 -6.61 4.27 -1.95
CA HIS A 14 -6.90 4.33 -0.54
C HIS A 14 -6.72 5.76 -0.07
N VAL A 15 -7.72 6.33 0.54
CA VAL A 15 -7.67 7.71 1.01
C VAL A 15 -7.89 7.72 2.50
N THR A 16 -7.00 8.34 3.22
CA THR A 16 -7.13 8.48 4.66
C THR A 16 -7.05 9.94 5.01
N THR A 17 -7.95 10.41 5.84
CA THR A 17 -7.96 11.79 6.27
C THR A 17 -7.85 11.84 7.78
N PHE A 18 -6.87 12.60 8.24
CA PHE A 18 -6.71 12.84 9.67
C PHE A 18 -7.11 14.27 9.96
N ARG A 19 -7.91 14.47 10.97
CA ARG A 19 -8.35 15.80 11.33
C ARG A 19 -7.93 16.12 12.74
N TYR A 20 -7.49 17.35 12.95
CA TYR A 20 -6.97 17.78 14.23
C TYR A 20 -7.70 19.03 14.70
N GLN A 21 -8.02 19.03 15.97
CA GLN A 21 -8.67 20.19 16.55
C GLN A 21 -8.21 20.31 17.99
N PRO A 22 -7.44 21.31 18.32
CA PRO A 22 -7.06 22.43 17.46
C PRO A 22 -6.00 22.07 16.45
N ALA A 23 -5.61 23.03 15.65
CA ALA A 23 -4.60 22.83 14.65
C ALA A 23 -3.29 22.39 15.28
N VAL A 24 -2.56 21.55 14.55
CA VAL A 24 -1.24 21.14 14.99
C VAL A 24 -0.21 21.85 14.15
N ARG A 25 1.01 21.99 14.68
CA ARG A 25 2.02 22.71 13.96
C ARG A 25 2.94 21.84 13.15
N GLU A 26 2.91 20.59 13.41
CA GLU A 26 3.78 19.67 12.72
C GLU A 26 3.20 18.28 12.79
N SER A 27 3.33 17.52 11.75
CA SER A 27 2.93 16.12 11.75
C SER A 27 4.05 15.28 11.16
N VAL A 28 4.39 14.21 11.85
CA VAL A 28 5.39 13.27 11.36
C VAL A 28 4.68 11.93 11.27
N MET A 29 4.72 11.34 10.10
CA MET A 29 3.97 10.12 9.86
C MET A 29 4.76 9.08 9.13
N GLU A 30 4.45 7.83 9.43
CA GLU A 30 4.97 6.70 8.68
C GLU A 30 3.82 5.83 8.26
N VAL A 31 3.79 5.44 7.01
CA VAL A 31 2.71 4.60 6.51
C VAL A 31 3.29 3.41 5.76
N ARG A 32 2.58 2.29 5.82
CA ARG A 32 2.96 1.08 5.14
C ARG A 32 1.85 0.67 4.20
N LEU A 33 1.65 1.50 3.18
CA LEU A 33 0.52 1.32 2.28
C LEU A 33 0.90 0.69 0.95
N GLN A 34 2.17 0.54 0.69
CA GLN A 34 2.58 -0.04 -0.58
C GLN A 34 2.43 -1.55 -0.54
N PRO A 35 1.71 -2.14 -1.49
CA PRO A 35 1.57 -3.59 -1.52
C PRO A 35 2.92 -4.26 -1.71
N ARG A 36 3.11 -5.37 -1.04
CA ARG A 36 4.36 -6.11 -1.18
C ARG A 36 4.34 -6.93 -2.45
N SER A 37 5.51 -7.08 -3.05
CA SER A 37 5.64 -7.97 -4.17
C SER A 37 6.19 -9.28 -3.65
N GLU A 38 5.39 -10.31 -3.68
CA GLU A 38 5.81 -11.61 -3.17
C GLU A 38 4.94 -12.68 -3.75
N ALA A 39 5.48 -13.86 -3.86
CA ALA A 39 4.74 -15.03 -4.32
C ALA A 39 3.95 -14.69 -5.57
N ASN A 40 2.66 -14.67 -5.49
CA ASN A 40 1.82 -14.46 -6.64
C ASN A 40 1.36 -13.03 -6.81
N GLN A 41 1.91 -12.13 -6.05
CA GLN A 41 1.47 -10.75 -6.06
C GLN A 41 2.62 -9.83 -6.44
N ARG A 42 2.37 -8.90 -7.35
CA ARG A 42 3.38 -7.98 -7.75
C ARG A 42 2.84 -6.59 -7.72
N CYS A 43 3.50 -5.69 -7.06
CA CYS A 43 3.12 -4.29 -7.10
C CYS A 43 3.76 -3.68 -8.32
N LEU A 44 2.94 -3.32 -9.29
CA LEU A 44 3.46 -2.77 -10.53
C LEU A 44 3.73 -1.28 -10.43
N SER A 45 2.98 -0.58 -9.63
CA SER A 45 3.21 0.84 -9.43
C SER A 45 2.62 1.28 -8.11
N PHE A 46 3.18 2.30 -7.54
CA PHE A 46 2.67 2.86 -6.29
C PHE A 46 2.90 4.37 -6.29
N MET A 47 1.90 5.11 -5.86
CA MET A 47 2.00 6.53 -5.79
C MET A 47 1.39 7.00 -4.50
N LEU A 48 2.07 7.86 -3.80
CA LEU A 48 1.60 8.39 -2.55
C LEU A 48 1.50 9.91 -2.65
N ASP A 49 0.34 10.43 -2.31
CA ASP A 49 0.12 11.86 -2.33
C ASP A 49 -0.29 12.32 -0.95
N VAL A 50 0.27 13.39 -0.48
CA VAL A 50 -0.02 13.91 0.84
C VAL A 50 -0.40 15.38 0.71
N ASN A 51 -1.47 15.76 1.36
CA ASN A 51 -1.93 17.13 1.35
C ASN A 51 -2.19 17.55 2.80
N PRO A 52 -1.52 18.56 3.34
CA PRO A 52 -0.60 19.48 2.67
C PRO A 52 0.65 18.79 2.16
N PRO A 53 1.34 19.40 1.19
CA PRO A 53 2.50 18.77 0.62
C PRO A 53 3.58 18.50 1.66
N ALA A 54 4.29 17.42 1.48
CA ALA A 54 5.32 17.03 2.43
C ALA A 54 6.48 16.40 1.69
N ASN A 55 7.60 16.37 2.36
CA ASN A 55 8.75 15.65 1.84
C ASN A 55 8.56 14.20 2.21
N ILE A 56 8.56 13.32 1.23
CA ILE A 56 8.32 11.93 1.45
C ILE A 56 9.61 11.16 1.17
N THR A 57 10.02 10.35 2.14
CA THR A 57 11.14 9.45 1.94
C THR A 57 10.65 8.03 2.18
N GLN A 58 11.41 7.06 1.72
CA GLN A 58 10.99 5.69 1.93
C GLN A 58 12.15 4.81 2.32
N TYR A 59 11.85 3.76 3.03
CA TYR A 59 12.85 2.77 3.40
C TYR A 59 12.15 1.42 3.59
N SER A 60 12.92 0.35 3.65
CA SER A 60 12.36 -0.97 3.90
C SER A 60 12.57 -1.31 5.35
N ASP A 61 11.55 -1.84 5.99
CA ASP A 61 11.70 -2.25 7.36
C ASP A 61 12.23 -3.69 7.39
N PHE A 62 12.45 -4.23 8.58
CA PHE A 62 13.08 -5.53 8.67
C PHE A 62 12.14 -6.65 8.26
N THR A 63 10.86 -6.39 8.11
CA THR A 63 9.94 -7.42 7.65
C THR A 63 9.72 -7.34 6.15
N GLY A 64 10.37 -6.42 5.48
CA GLY A 64 10.24 -6.32 4.04
C GLY A 64 9.16 -5.40 3.56
N ASN A 65 8.54 -4.65 4.43
CA ASN A 65 7.55 -3.68 4.00
C ASN A 65 8.24 -2.39 3.59
N THR A 66 7.68 -1.70 2.61
CA THR A 66 8.15 -0.39 2.26
C THR A 66 7.43 0.62 3.15
N VAL A 67 8.20 1.42 3.85
CA VAL A 67 7.66 2.42 4.75
C VAL A 67 7.88 3.77 4.11
N HIS A 68 6.83 4.57 4.04
CA HIS A 68 6.93 5.93 3.56
C HIS A 68 6.85 6.85 4.77
N HIS A 69 7.86 7.69 4.90
CA HIS A 69 7.97 8.61 6.03
C HIS A 69 7.80 10.01 5.49
N PHE A 70 6.98 10.83 6.13
CA PHE A 70 6.84 12.20 5.72
C PHE A 70 6.53 13.10 6.90
N ASP A 71 6.91 14.37 6.75
CA ASP A 71 6.62 15.32 7.78
C ASP A 71 6.02 16.55 7.15
N ILE A 72 5.09 17.14 7.82
CA ILE A 72 4.38 18.30 7.38
C ILE A 72 4.64 19.39 8.38
N ALA A 73 5.25 20.47 7.92
CA ALA A 73 5.55 21.59 8.78
C ALA A 73 4.49 22.65 8.60
N GLY A 74 4.26 23.43 9.60
CA GLY A 74 3.30 24.51 9.52
C GLY A 74 1.95 24.10 10.08
N SER A 75 1.19 25.07 10.45
CA SER A 75 -0.06 24.83 11.11
C SER A 75 -1.07 24.22 10.17
N HIS A 76 -1.72 23.17 10.58
CA HIS A 76 -2.74 22.52 9.75
C HIS A 76 -3.76 21.81 10.61
N THR A 77 -4.95 21.62 10.08
CA THR A 77 -6.01 20.93 10.77
C THR A 77 -6.39 19.64 10.07
N GLU A 78 -5.79 19.37 8.94
CA GLU A 78 -6.16 18.18 8.20
C GLU A 78 -4.98 17.66 7.40
N VAL A 79 -4.82 16.37 7.36
CA VAL A 79 -3.84 15.73 6.52
C VAL A 79 -4.58 14.65 5.73
N LYS A 80 -4.47 14.72 4.42
CA LYS A 80 -5.10 13.75 3.56
C LYS A 80 -4.01 12.96 2.84
N VAL A 81 -4.05 11.67 2.99
CA VAL A 81 -3.07 10.78 2.39
C VAL A 81 -3.79 9.91 1.37
N THR A 82 -3.33 9.97 0.12
CA THR A 82 -3.92 9.17 -0.94
C THR A 82 -2.86 8.21 -1.46
N ALA A 83 -3.16 6.95 -1.44
CA ALA A 83 -2.27 5.93 -1.96
C ALA A 83 -2.93 5.26 -3.15
N GLN A 84 -2.23 5.20 -4.27
CA GLN A 84 -2.73 4.52 -5.45
C GLN A 84 -1.76 3.47 -5.85
N SER A 85 -2.23 2.26 -6.08
CA SER A 85 -1.35 1.18 -6.47
C SER A 85 -1.97 0.38 -7.58
N THR A 86 -1.12 -0.25 -8.37
CA THR A 86 -1.56 -1.20 -9.38
C THR A 86 -0.90 -2.52 -9.02
N VAL A 87 -1.69 -3.54 -8.83
CA VAL A 87 -1.23 -4.82 -8.34
C VAL A 87 -1.62 -5.90 -9.32
N GLN A 88 -0.68 -6.77 -9.61
CA GLN A 88 -0.94 -7.92 -10.45
C GLN A 88 -0.98 -9.16 -9.58
N LEU A 89 -2.04 -9.92 -9.68
CA LEU A 89 -2.14 -11.18 -9.00
C LEU A 89 -2.09 -12.29 -10.03
N GLN A 90 -1.26 -13.30 -9.77
CA GLN A 90 -1.12 -14.38 -10.67
C GLN A 90 -1.71 -15.60 -10.04
N SER A 91 -2.65 -16.20 -10.70
CA SER A 91 -3.26 -17.38 -10.20
C SER A 91 -2.47 -18.56 -10.62
N VAL A 92 -2.08 -19.38 -9.73
CA VAL A 92 -1.33 -20.56 -10.02
C VAL A 92 -2.23 -21.73 -9.89
N PRO A 93 -2.16 -22.72 -10.68
CA PRO A 93 -3.00 -23.87 -10.56
C PRO A 93 -2.81 -24.48 -9.19
N ALA A 94 -3.86 -24.62 -8.49
CA ALA A 94 -3.79 -25.13 -7.16
C ALA A 94 -3.41 -26.54 -7.17
N PRO A 95 -2.56 -26.93 -6.36
CA PRO A 95 -2.15 -28.26 -6.33
C PRO A 95 -3.17 -28.97 -5.66
N ARG A 96 -3.96 -29.08 -5.26
CA ARG A 96 -4.83 -29.87 -4.66
C ARG A 96 -5.51 -29.20 -3.67
N SER A 97 -6.23 -29.70 -3.08
CA SER A 97 -7.12 -29.18 -2.30
C SER A 97 -6.79 -28.46 -1.15
N SER A 98 -5.86 -28.70 -0.55
CA SER A 98 -5.75 -28.27 0.73
C SER A 98 -5.46 -26.87 0.94
N GLU A 99 -5.18 -26.18 -0.05
CA GLU A 99 -4.79 -24.88 0.13
C GLU A 99 -5.81 -23.86 0.09
N ALA A 100 -6.96 -24.24 -0.04
CA ALA A 100 -8.00 -23.27 -0.24
C ALA A 100 -8.11 -22.26 0.84
N GLY A 101 -7.84 -22.63 2.00
CA GLY A 101 -8.05 -21.70 3.06
C GLY A 101 -7.10 -20.56 3.13
N ASP A 102 -6.03 -20.65 2.46
CA ASP A 102 -5.04 -19.63 2.59
C ASP A 102 -5.39 -18.37 1.94
N TRP A 103 -6.34 -18.37 1.09
CA TRP A 103 -6.64 -17.19 0.38
C TRP A 103 -7.23 -16.12 1.21
N ALA A 104 -7.78 -16.47 2.29
CA ALA A 104 -8.43 -15.51 3.10
C ALA A 104 -7.46 -14.56 3.71
N ASP A 105 -6.24 -14.92 3.77
CA ASP A 105 -5.30 -14.09 4.40
C ASP A 105 -4.70 -13.06 3.55
N LEU A 106 -5.05 -13.01 2.32
CA LEU A 106 -4.43 -12.09 1.47
C LEU A 106 -4.85 -10.71 1.62
N ASP A 107 -5.88 -10.50 2.31
CA ASP A 107 -6.38 -9.24 2.30
C ASP A 107 -5.72 -8.34 3.13
N ALA A 108 -4.94 -8.59 3.83
CA ALA A 108 -4.43 -7.67 4.75
C ALA A 108 -3.75 -6.48 4.22
#